data_b1f2062481e7b611c9de02027af6535c
#
_entry.id   b1f2062481e7b611c9de02027af6535c
#
_cell.length_a   1.000
_cell.length_b   1.000
_cell.length_c   1.000
_cell.angle_alpha   90.00
_cell.angle_beta   90.00
_cell.angle_gamma   90.00
#
_symmetry.space_group_name_H-M   'P 1'
#
loop_
_entity.id
_entity.type
_entity.pdbx_description
1 polymer ?
#
loop_
_entity_poly.entity_id
_entity_poly.type
_entity_poly.pdbx_seq_one_letter_code
_entity_poly.pdbx_strand_id
1 'polypeptide(L)'
;MMDSQQEYEAGAAAFKAGNAAKGAEHLRNAAFAGHAEAQNQLARVYFAQLKSRNDIVSLESAAQNGDHVALFVLAMCLIDGKLLDKDTDKALTALKHAAALGNTMAEAMLAQAQG
;
A
#
# COMPACT_ATOMS: atom_id res chain seq x y z
N MET A 1 7.71 -22.70 -2.94
CA MET A 1 7.47 -21.24 -2.88
C MET A 1 5.98 -20.96 -2.99
N MET A 2 5.45 -20.12 -2.11
CA MET A 2 4.03 -19.76 -2.12
C MET A 2 3.74 -18.74 -3.22
N ASP A 3 2.61 -18.90 -3.94
CA ASP A 3 2.11 -17.84 -4.81
C ASP A 3 1.38 -16.78 -3.99
N SER A 4 0.95 -15.70 -4.62
CA SER A 4 0.33 -14.57 -3.90
C SER A 4 -0.97 -14.96 -3.21
N GLN A 5 -1.77 -15.85 -3.80
CA GLN A 5 -3.00 -16.32 -3.18
C GLN A 5 -2.70 -17.15 -1.94
N GLN A 6 -1.71 -18.03 -2.00
CA GLN A 6 -1.29 -18.87 -0.86
C GLN A 6 -0.75 -17.98 0.27
N GLU A 7 0.04 -16.95 -0.04
CA GLU A 7 0.52 -15.98 0.94
C GLU A 7 -0.65 -15.25 1.61
N TYR A 8 -1.63 -14.84 0.81
CA TYR A 8 -2.81 -14.16 1.33
C TYR A 8 -3.58 -15.06 2.31
N GLU A 9 -3.81 -16.31 1.93
CA GLU A 9 -4.51 -17.30 2.76
C GLU A 9 -3.73 -17.61 4.03
N ALA A 10 -2.41 -17.74 3.94
CA ALA A 10 -1.54 -17.96 5.09
C ALA A 10 -1.60 -16.80 6.06
N GLY A 11 -1.66 -15.57 5.54
CA GLY A 11 -1.82 -14.37 6.36
C GLY A 11 -3.13 -14.37 7.12
N ALA A 12 -4.23 -14.67 6.44
CA ALA A 12 -5.55 -14.76 7.06
C ALA A 12 -5.57 -15.81 8.17
N ALA A 13 -4.99 -16.98 7.92
CA ALA A 13 -4.91 -18.04 8.90
C ALA A 13 -4.08 -17.62 10.13
N ALA A 14 -2.96 -16.92 9.90
CA ALA A 14 -2.11 -16.44 10.99
C ALA A 14 -2.84 -15.40 11.86
N PHE A 15 -3.57 -14.48 11.25
CA PHE A 15 -4.39 -13.51 12.01
C PHE A 15 -5.45 -14.21 12.84
N LYS A 16 -6.12 -15.20 12.26
CA LYS A 16 -7.13 -16.00 12.97
C LYS A 16 -6.54 -16.72 14.18
N ALA A 17 -5.31 -17.21 14.05
CA ALA A 17 -4.60 -17.91 15.11
C ALA A 17 -4.02 -16.96 16.17
N GLY A 18 -4.18 -15.65 16.00
CA GLY A 18 -3.67 -14.66 16.93
C GLY A 18 -2.21 -14.28 16.70
N ASN A 19 -1.62 -14.73 15.59
CA ASN A 19 -0.23 -14.42 15.26
C ASN A 19 -0.17 -13.24 14.29
N ALA A 20 -0.30 -12.02 14.83
CA ALA A 20 -0.36 -10.80 14.02
C ALA A 20 0.93 -10.54 13.25
N ALA A 21 2.08 -10.85 13.83
CA ALA A 21 3.38 -10.63 13.15
C ALA A 21 3.51 -11.48 11.89
N LYS A 22 3.18 -12.77 11.99
CA LYS A 22 3.17 -13.69 10.84
C LYS A 22 2.12 -13.27 9.81
N GLY A 23 0.94 -12.89 10.29
CA GLY A 23 -0.14 -12.44 9.41
C GLY A 23 0.28 -11.22 8.59
N ALA A 24 0.92 -10.24 9.22
CA ALA A 24 1.40 -9.04 8.53
C ALA A 24 2.51 -9.38 7.51
N GLU A 25 3.40 -10.29 7.85
CA GLU A 25 4.47 -10.74 6.93
C GLU A 25 3.89 -11.34 5.66
N HIS A 26 2.96 -12.30 5.81
CA HIS A 26 2.31 -12.94 4.66
C HIS A 26 1.46 -11.94 3.86
N LEU A 27 0.78 -11.03 4.54
CA LEU A 27 -0.03 -10.01 3.88
C LEU A 27 0.85 -9.11 2.99
N ARG A 28 2.00 -8.67 3.51
CA ARG A 28 2.92 -7.87 2.72
C ARG A 28 3.48 -8.65 1.54
N ASN A 29 3.85 -9.91 1.74
CA ASN A 29 4.34 -10.77 0.66
C ASN A 29 3.31 -10.90 -0.46
N ALA A 30 2.04 -11.13 -0.10
CA ALA A 30 0.95 -11.22 -1.08
C ALA A 30 0.75 -9.89 -1.82
N ALA A 31 0.73 -8.78 -1.09
CA ALA A 31 0.52 -7.45 -1.67
C ALA A 31 1.63 -7.10 -2.66
N PHE A 32 2.88 -7.37 -2.29
CA PHE A 32 4.03 -7.05 -3.14
C PHE A 32 4.12 -7.96 -4.36
N ALA A 33 3.52 -9.16 -4.28
CA ALA A 33 3.43 -10.08 -5.41
C ALA A 33 2.23 -9.79 -6.34
N GLY A 34 1.48 -8.72 -6.09
CA GLY A 34 0.41 -8.28 -6.97
C GLY A 34 -1.00 -8.68 -6.56
N HIS A 35 -1.19 -9.26 -5.38
CA HIS A 35 -2.52 -9.67 -4.92
C HIS A 35 -3.36 -8.47 -4.53
N ALA A 36 -4.41 -8.17 -5.31
CA ALA A 36 -5.19 -6.95 -5.18
C ALA A 36 -5.85 -6.81 -3.79
N GLU A 37 -6.47 -7.86 -3.28
CA GLU A 37 -7.12 -7.80 -1.97
C GLU A 37 -6.12 -7.59 -0.85
N ALA A 38 -4.94 -8.22 -0.93
CA ALA A 38 -3.88 -8.00 0.05
C ALA A 38 -3.40 -6.55 0.03
N GLN A 39 -3.28 -5.95 -1.15
CA GLN A 39 -2.92 -4.53 -1.30
C GLN A 39 -3.96 -3.64 -0.63
N ASN A 40 -5.25 -3.92 -0.85
CA ASN A 40 -6.33 -3.16 -0.22
C ASN A 40 -6.26 -3.24 1.30
N GLN A 41 -6.06 -4.43 1.84
CA GLN A 41 -5.98 -4.62 3.29
C GLN A 41 -4.76 -3.92 3.88
N LEU A 42 -3.61 -4.02 3.22
CA LEU A 42 -2.39 -3.36 3.69
C LEU A 42 -2.53 -1.83 3.65
N ALA A 43 -3.17 -1.30 2.61
CA ALA A 43 -3.45 0.14 2.53
C ALA A 43 -4.33 0.60 3.69
N ARG A 44 -5.36 -0.17 4.05
CA ARG A 44 -6.23 0.14 5.20
C ARG A 44 -5.43 0.18 6.50
N VAL A 45 -4.51 -0.76 6.68
CA VAL A 45 -3.64 -0.78 7.86
C VAL A 45 -2.80 0.50 7.90
N TYR A 46 -2.19 0.88 6.80
CA TYR A 46 -1.38 2.10 6.74
C TYR A 46 -2.21 3.35 7.00
N PHE A 47 -3.39 3.47 6.38
CA PHE A 47 -4.28 4.61 6.65
C PHE A 47 -4.70 4.69 8.11
N ALA A 48 -4.99 3.55 8.73
CA ALA A 48 -5.40 3.51 10.14
C ALA A 48 -4.27 3.95 11.08
N GLN A 49 -3.02 3.77 10.68
CA GLN A 49 -1.85 4.17 11.46
C GLN A 49 -1.50 5.64 11.32
N LEU A 50 -2.03 6.32 10.29
CA LEU A 50 -1.71 7.72 10.02
C LEU A 50 -2.50 8.65 10.94
N LYS A 51 -1.83 9.24 11.92
CA LYS A 51 -2.43 10.17 12.88
C LYS A 51 -1.73 11.51 12.92
N SER A 52 -0.49 11.57 12.42
CA SER A 52 0.31 12.79 12.45
C SER A 52 1.33 12.78 11.30
N ARG A 53 1.99 13.92 11.11
CA ARG A 53 3.07 14.04 10.12
C ARG A 53 4.23 13.09 10.39
N ASN A 54 4.46 12.72 11.65
CA ASN A 54 5.53 11.77 11.99
C ASN A 54 5.27 10.38 11.39
N ASP A 55 4.01 10.00 11.23
CA ASP A 55 3.66 8.71 10.64
C ASP A 55 3.98 8.68 9.14
N ILE A 56 3.99 9.85 8.49
CA ILE A 56 4.39 9.97 7.09
C ILE A 56 5.85 9.56 6.89
N VAL A 57 6.73 9.89 7.84
CA VAL A 57 8.16 9.53 7.74
C VAL A 57 8.33 8.01 7.63
N SER A 58 7.57 7.25 8.40
CA SER A 58 7.59 5.79 8.33
C SER A 58 7.14 5.27 6.96
N LEU A 59 6.08 5.87 6.41
CA LEU A 59 5.61 5.51 5.08
C LEU A 59 6.62 5.87 3.99
N GLU A 60 7.27 7.03 4.11
CA GLU A 60 8.29 7.44 3.15
C GLU A 60 9.47 6.47 3.16
N SER A 61 9.89 6.02 4.34
CA SER A 61 10.94 5.02 4.48
C SER A 61 10.54 3.70 3.83
N ALA A 62 9.31 3.23 4.08
CA ALA A 62 8.80 2.01 3.46
C ALA A 62 8.75 2.13 1.94
N ALA A 63 8.28 3.27 1.44
CA ALA A 63 8.20 3.53 -0.01
C ALA A 63 9.58 3.50 -0.67
N GLN A 64 10.59 4.07 -0.02
CA GLN A 64 11.97 4.06 -0.51
C GLN A 64 12.54 2.63 -0.59
N ASN A 65 12.02 1.74 0.24
CA ASN A 65 12.43 0.33 0.26
C ASN A 65 11.58 -0.55 -0.67
N GLY A 66 10.80 0.06 -1.54
CA GLY A 66 10.04 -0.66 -2.56
C GLY A 66 8.61 -1.03 -2.18
N ASP A 67 8.11 -0.53 -1.06
CA ASP A 67 6.71 -0.77 -0.65
C ASP A 67 5.78 0.12 -1.48
N HIS A 68 5.24 -0.45 -2.56
CA HIS A 68 4.36 0.31 -3.45
C HIS A 68 2.99 0.61 -2.84
N VAL A 69 2.58 -0.12 -1.80
CA VAL A 69 1.35 0.22 -1.07
C VAL A 69 1.58 1.49 -0.25
N ALA A 70 2.75 1.63 0.38
CA ALA A 70 3.12 2.88 1.06
C ALA A 70 3.16 4.06 0.08
N LEU A 71 3.71 3.85 -1.13
CA LEU A 71 3.69 4.86 -2.19
C LEU A 71 2.28 5.30 -2.53
N PHE A 72 1.36 4.34 -2.68
CA PHE A 72 -0.04 4.63 -2.97
C PHE A 72 -0.68 5.46 -1.86
N VAL A 73 -0.44 5.09 -0.60
CA VAL A 73 -1.00 5.81 0.56
C VAL A 73 -0.45 7.25 0.62
N LEU A 74 0.85 7.43 0.34
CA LEU A 74 1.46 8.77 0.26
C LEU A 74 0.80 9.60 -0.85
N ALA A 75 0.53 9.00 -2.01
CA ALA A 75 -0.16 9.69 -3.10
C ALA A 75 -1.55 10.16 -2.65
N MET A 76 -2.28 9.34 -1.91
CA MET A 76 -3.59 9.74 -1.38
C MET A 76 -3.48 10.91 -0.42
N CYS A 77 -2.45 10.93 0.44
CA CYS A 77 -2.19 12.06 1.34
C CYS A 77 -1.89 13.35 0.58
N LEU A 78 -1.16 13.24 -0.54
CA LEU A 78 -0.86 14.40 -1.39
C LEU A 78 -2.10 14.91 -2.13
N ILE A 79 -3.06 14.02 -2.41
CA ILE A 79 -4.31 14.41 -3.07
C ILE A 79 -5.26 15.10 -2.07
N ASP A 80 -5.39 14.55 -0.85
CA ASP A 80 -6.34 15.11 0.13
C ASP A 80 -5.79 16.34 0.87
N GLY A 81 -4.48 16.48 0.97
CA GLY A 81 -3.85 17.66 1.56
C GLY A 81 -3.97 17.77 3.07
N LYS A 82 -4.28 16.71 3.78
CA LYS A 82 -4.48 16.77 5.24
C LYS A 82 -3.19 16.68 6.03
N LEU A 83 -2.40 15.61 5.81
CA LEU A 83 -1.14 15.39 6.53
C LEU A 83 0.08 15.90 5.77
N LEU A 84 -0.06 16.04 4.46
CA LEU A 84 0.92 16.65 3.58
C LEU A 84 0.25 17.78 2.83
N ASP A 85 1.02 18.77 2.43
CA ASP A 85 0.50 19.83 1.57
C ASP A 85 0.04 19.23 0.25
N LYS A 86 -1.15 19.62 -0.21
CA LYS A 86 -1.73 19.12 -1.43
C LYS A 86 -0.79 19.37 -2.61
N ASP A 87 -0.46 18.30 -3.34
CA ASP A 87 0.40 18.37 -4.52
C ASP A 87 0.00 17.28 -5.49
N THR A 88 -0.87 17.62 -6.42
CA THR A 88 -1.40 16.65 -7.38
C THR A 88 -0.35 16.15 -8.35
N ASP A 89 0.65 16.96 -8.70
CA ASP A 89 1.73 16.52 -9.59
C ASP A 89 2.61 15.46 -8.92
N LYS A 90 2.98 15.68 -7.67
CA LYS A 90 3.71 14.67 -6.90
C LYS A 90 2.89 13.41 -6.70
N ALA A 91 1.59 13.55 -6.44
CA ALA A 91 0.69 12.42 -6.30
C ALA A 91 0.66 11.59 -7.57
N LEU A 92 0.57 12.23 -8.72
CA LEU A 92 0.56 11.54 -10.00
C LEU A 92 1.87 10.78 -10.24
N THR A 93 3.00 11.38 -9.93
CA THR A 93 4.32 10.73 -10.04
C THR A 93 4.39 9.50 -9.13
N ALA A 94 3.92 9.63 -7.89
CA ALA A 94 3.89 8.51 -6.95
C ALA A 94 2.98 7.37 -7.43
N LEU A 95 1.81 7.71 -7.99
CA LEU A 95 0.88 6.73 -8.53
C LEU A 95 1.49 5.97 -9.72
N LYS A 96 2.17 6.69 -10.62
CA LYS A 96 2.85 6.06 -11.76
C LYS A 96 3.93 5.09 -11.29
N HIS A 97 4.70 5.50 -10.29
CA HIS A 97 5.74 4.65 -9.72
C HIS A 97 5.13 3.40 -9.05
N ALA A 98 4.08 3.59 -8.24
CA ALA A 98 3.41 2.49 -7.59
C ALA A 98 2.83 1.50 -8.60
N ALA A 99 2.20 2.00 -9.66
CA ALA A 99 1.65 1.16 -10.72
C ALA A 99 2.74 0.36 -11.42
N ALA A 100 3.88 0.98 -11.69
CA ALA A 100 5.03 0.29 -12.32
C ALA A 100 5.56 -0.84 -11.45
N LEU A 101 5.39 -0.75 -10.12
CA LEU A 101 5.79 -1.79 -9.18
C LEU A 101 4.72 -2.86 -8.96
N GLY A 102 3.55 -2.71 -9.59
CA GLY A 102 2.49 -3.71 -9.50
C GLY A 102 1.33 -3.35 -8.58
N ASN A 103 1.20 -2.08 -8.18
CA ASN A 103 0.08 -1.65 -7.34
C ASN A 103 -1.19 -1.53 -8.18
N THR A 104 -2.16 -2.41 -7.92
CA THR A 104 -3.40 -2.49 -8.70
C THR A 104 -4.31 -1.29 -8.48
N MET A 105 -4.30 -0.70 -7.28
CA MET A 105 -5.11 0.48 -6.99
C MET A 105 -4.60 1.70 -7.76
N ALA A 106 -3.27 1.86 -7.83
CA ALA A 106 -2.65 2.94 -8.59
C ALA A 106 -2.94 2.79 -10.09
N GLU A 107 -2.85 1.56 -10.61
CA GLU A 107 -3.19 1.27 -12.00
C GLU A 107 -4.62 1.67 -12.32
N ALA A 108 -5.57 1.31 -11.45
CA ALA A 108 -6.98 1.64 -11.65
C ALA A 108 -7.22 3.15 -11.62
N MET A 109 -6.58 3.87 -10.71
CA MET A 109 -6.73 5.32 -10.63
C MET A 109 -6.17 6.02 -11.86
N LEU A 110 -5.01 5.58 -12.34
CA LEU A 110 -4.41 6.15 -13.55
C LEU A 110 -5.28 5.89 -14.78
N ALA A 111 -5.86 4.70 -14.88
CA ALA A 111 -6.78 4.36 -15.97
C ALA A 111 -8.01 5.26 -15.97
N GLN A 112 -8.58 5.53 -14.80
CA GLN A 112 -9.74 6.43 -14.68
C GLN A 112 -9.38 7.87 -15.06
N ALA A 113 -8.20 8.34 -14.69
CA ALA A 113 -7.75 9.70 -14.97
C ALA A 113 -7.54 9.93 -16.48
N GLN A 114 -7.23 8.86 -17.22
CA GLN A 114 -6.98 8.92 -18.67
C GLN A 114 -8.26 8.66 -19.50
N GLY A 115 -9.29 8.13 -18.85
CA GLY A 115 -10.56 7.75 -19.50
C GLY A 115 -11.59 8.87 -19.63
#